data_a445d3107012fd3feaa5a5591864a406
#
_entry.id   a445d3107012fd3feaa5a5591864a406
#
_cell.length_a   1.000
_cell.length_b   1.000
_cell.length_c   1.000
_cell.angle_alpha   90.00
_cell.angle_beta   90.00
_cell.angle_gamma   90.00
#
_symmetry.space_group_name_H-M   'P 1'
#
loop_
_entity.id
_entity.type
_entity.pdbx_description
1 polymer ?
#
loop_
_entity_poly.entity_id
_entity_poly.type
_entity_poly.pdbx_seq_one_letter_code
_entity_poly.pdbx_strand_id
1 'polypeptide(L)'
;MIRKLWEQPVVEYQDSDHRIDRAGILPRPNRRIPIWLGGFSEAAFGRAARIGDGFLFSGRTQTEAIQIKARIVAKLLELGRDADAFGFESIQQYSRGDNQWPGDIAAWRKAGGSHISVVTMGANLNTVDGHIEAIKRWRDVYNSVR
;
A
#
# COMPACT_ATOMS: atom_id res chain seq x y z
N MET A 1 14.00 -12.36 -4.45
CA MET A 1 15.07 -11.73 -5.26
C MET A 1 15.40 -10.31 -4.79
N ILE A 2 14.51 -9.31 -4.88
CA ILE A 2 14.83 -7.90 -4.60
C ILE A 2 15.43 -7.65 -3.20
N ARG A 3 14.93 -8.31 -2.14
CA ARG A 3 15.48 -8.20 -0.79
C ARG A 3 16.95 -8.65 -0.73
N LYS A 4 17.33 -9.72 -1.44
CA LYS A 4 18.72 -10.18 -1.50
C LYS A 4 19.63 -9.12 -2.10
N LEU A 5 19.19 -8.43 -3.17
CA LEU A 5 19.95 -7.33 -3.78
C LEU A 5 20.14 -6.13 -2.84
N TRP A 6 19.18 -5.87 -1.94
CA TRP A 6 19.31 -4.80 -0.96
C TRP A 6 20.23 -5.17 0.22
N GLU A 7 20.30 -6.45 0.57
CA GLU A 7 20.97 -6.95 1.78
C GLU A 7 22.39 -7.45 1.51
N GLN A 8 22.66 -7.95 0.30
CA GLN A 8 23.92 -8.60 -0.04
C GLN A 8 24.71 -7.78 -1.06
N PRO A 9 26.06 -7.70 -0.92
CA PRO A 9 26.91 -6.96 -1.86
C PRO A 9 26.90 -7.58 -3.26
N VAL A 10 26.81 -8.90 -3.34
CA VAL A 10 26.75 -9.67 -4.60
C VAL A 10 25.72 -10.78 -4.42
N VAL A 11 24.84 -10.93 -5.38
CA VAL A 11 23.77 -11.93 -5.41
C VAL A 11 23.95 -12.85 -6.60
N GLU A 12 23.94 -14.14 -6.32
CA GLU A 12 23.68 -15.18 -7.30
C GLU A 12 22.30 -15.75 -7.03
N TYR A 13 21.46 -15.83 -8.07
CA TYR A 13 20.09 -16.31 -7.94
C TYR A 13 19.63 -16.95 -9.24
N GLN A 14 19.00 -18.11 -9.13
CA GLN A 14 18.36 -18.79 -10.25
C GLN A 14 17.06 -19.45 -9.80
N ASP A 15 16.01 -19.25 -10.57
CA ASP A 15 14.75 -20.00 -10.51
C ASP A 15 14.29 -20.36 -11.92
N SER A 16 13.02 -20.76 -12.09
CA SER A 16 12.47 -21.11 -13.41
C SER A 16 12.44 -19.94 -14.40
N ASP A 17 12.32 -18.70 -13.89
CA ASP A 17 12.02 -17.52 -14.71
C ASP A 17 13.15 -16.48 -14.69
N HIS A 18 14.08 -16.59 -13.74
CA HIS A 18 15.12 -15.56 -13.52
C HIS A 18 16.49 -16.16 -13.27
N ARG A 19 17.49 -15.52 -13.84
CA ARG A 19 18.89 -15.77 -13.54
C ARG A 19 19.61 -14.47 -13.24
N ILE A 20 20.28 -14.42 -12.10
CA ILE A 20 21.21 -13.35 -11.72
C ILE A 20 22.58 -13.99 -11.47
N ASP A 21 23.58 -13.53 -12.21
CA ASP A 21 24.95 -13.97 -12.11
C ASP A 21 25.79 -12.82 -11.57
N ARG A 22 26.15 -12.91 -10.28
CA ARG A 22 27.03 -11.96 -9.56
C ARG A 22 26.62 -10.49 -9.74
N ALA A 23 25.33 -10.18 -9.53
CA ALA A 23 24.84 -8.83 -9.59
C ALA A 23 24.73 -8.18 -8.21
N GLY A 24 24.89 -6.87 -8.14
CA GLY A 24 24.69 -6.05 -6.96
C GLY A 24 24.14 -4.68 -7.30
N ILE A 25 23.73 -3.93 -6.28
CA ILE A 25 23.29 -2.54 -6.41
C ILE A 25 24.11 -1.62 -5.51
N LEU A 26 24.38 -0.42 -5.97
CA LEU A 26 25.08 0.63 -5.21
C LEU A 26 24.38 1.98 -5.41
N PRO A 27 24.19 2.78 -4.32
CA PRO A 27 24.43 2.37 -2.94
C PRO A 27 23.38 1.37 -2.44
N ARG A 28 23.75 0.49 -1.54
CA ARG A 28 22.80 -0.40 -0.86
C ARG A 28 22.04 0.39 0.21
N PRO A 29 20.75 0.08 0.43
CA PRO A 29 20.00 0.69 1.53
C PRO A 29 20.68 0.42 2.88
N ASN A 30 20.73 1.44 3.74
CA ASN A 30 21.24 1.31 5.10
C ASN A 30 20.19 0.79 6.11
N ARG A 31 18.96 0.51 5.65
CA ARG A 31 17.85 -0.02 6.42
C ARG A 31 17.04 -1.00 5.58
N ARG A 32 16.27 -1.85 6.23
CA ARG A 32 15.30 -2.70 5.54
C ARG A 32 14.23 -1.83 4.88
N ILE A 33 14.02 -2.03 3.58
CA ILE A 33 12.95 -1.36 2.82
C ILE A 33 11.70 -2.26 2.86
N PRO A 34 10.55 -1.77 3.34
CA PRO A 34 9.31 -2.53 3.30
C PRO A 34 8.82 -2.68 1.84
N ILE A 35 8.32 -3.86 1.51
CA ILE A 35 7.72 -4.15 0.20
C ILE A 35 6.21 -4.19 0.37
N TRP A 36 5.53 -3.24 -0.26
CA TRP A 36 4.08 -3.20 -0.30
C TRP A 36 3.59 -3.71 -1.65
N LEU A 37 2.54 -4.51 -1.62
CA LEU A 37 1.97 -5.15 -2.80
C LEU A 37 0.52 -4.66 -2.99
N GLY A 38 0.07 -4.69 -4.22
CA GLY A 38 -1.32 -4.44 -4.59
C GLY A 38 -1.86 -5.56 -5.45
N GLY A 39 -3.12 -5.46 -5.83
CA GLY A 39 -3.76 -6.39 -6.74
C GLY A 39 -5.23 -6.65 -6.43
N PHE A 40 -5.86 -7.45 -7.29
CA PHE A 40 -7.32 -7.62 -7.29
C PHE A 40 -7.78 -9.07 -7.17
N SER A 41 -6.86 -10.01 -6.94
CA SER A 41 -7.13 -11.45 -6.91
C SER A 41 -6.69 -12.09 -5.61
N GLU A 42 -7.26 -13.26 -5.30
CA GLU A 42 -6.84 -14.09 -4.17
C GLU A 42 -5.36 -14.44 -4.21
N ALA A 43 -4.82 -14.70 -5.40
CA ALA A 43 -3.40 -14.96 -5.58
C ALA A 43 -2.53 -13.75 -5.17
N ALA A 44 -2.98 -12.51 -5.45
CA ALA A 44 -2.31 -11.29 -5.03
C ALA A 44 -2.36 -11.12 -3.51
N PHE A 45 -3.50 -11.40 -2.87
CA PHE A 45 -3.66 -11.34 -1.41
C PHE A 45 -2.77 -12.38 -0.71
N GLY A 46 -2.78 -13.62 -1.21
CA GLY A 46 -1.90 -14.68 -0.68
C GLY A 46 -0.41 -14.37 -0.86
N ARG A 47 -0.01 -13.77 -1.99
CA ARG A 47 1.37 -13.33 -2.23
C ARG A 47 1.76 -12.23 -1.26
N ALA A 48 0.89 -11.22 -1.07
CA ALA A 48 1.13 -10.15 -0.10
C ALA A 48 1.30 -10.71 1.31
N ALA A 49 0.42 -11.60 1.74
CA ALA A 49 0.51 -12.24 3.04
C ALA A 49 1.79 -13.08 3.23
N ARG A 50 2.31 -13.72 2.16
CA ARG A 50 3.55 -14.52 2.27
C ARG A 50 4.82 -13.70 2.30
N ILE A 51 4.94 -12.67 1.45
CA ILE A 51 6.23 -12.00 1.20
C ILE A 51 6.20 -10.48 1.36
N GLY A 52 5.03 -9.85 1.45
CA GLY A 52 4.86 -8.42 1.61
C GLY A 52 5.04 -7.95 3.05
N ASP A 53 5.23 -6.64 3.20
CA ASP A 53 5.20 -5.92 4.47
C ASP A 53 3.96 -5.04 4.58
N GLY A 54 3.19 -4.91 3.49
CA GLY A 54 1.96 -4.17 3.43
C GLY A 54 1.18 -4.41 2.14
N PHE A 55 -0.05 -3.89 2.12
CA PHE A 55 -0.94 -3.97 0.96
C PHE A 55 -1.60 -2.61 0.66
N LEU A 56 -1.69 -2.29 -0.64
CA LEU A 56 -2.26 -1.06 -1.18
C LEU A 56 -3.63 -1.36 -1.79
N PHE A 57 -4.66 -0.62 -1.38
CA PHE A 57 -6.01 -0.71 -1.94
C PHE A 57 -6.25 0.47 -2.89
N SER A 58 -6.05 0.26 -4.18
CA SER A 58 -6.33 1.24 -5.23
C SER A 58 -7.58 0.85 -6.01
N GLY A 59 -8.38 1.85 -6.43
CA GLY A 59 -9.57 1.63 -7.27
C GLY A 59 -10.70 0.84 -6.60
N ARG A 60 -10.74 0.78 -5.27
CA ARG A 60 -11.75 0.11 -4.46
C ARG A 60 -12.61 1.11 -3.72
N THR A 61 -13.84 0.71 -3.40
CA THR A 61 -14.62 1.39 -2.37
C THR A 61 -14.01 1.12 -0.99
N GLN A 62 -14.31 1.99 -0.03
CA GLN A 62 -13.82 1.81 1.34
C GLN A 62 -14.32 0.50 1.95
N THR A 63 -15.57 0.12 1.69
CA THR A 63 -16.15 -1.14 2.15
C THR A 63 -15.41 -2.35 1.60
N GLU A 64 -15.11 -2.37 0.30
CA GLU A 64 -14.34 -3.45 -0.32
C GLU A 64 -12.93 -3.55 0.25
N ALA A 65 -12.25 -2.41 0.45
CA ALA A 65 -10.92 -2.37 1.04
C ALA A 65 -10.90 -3.00 2.45
N ILE A 66 -11.90 -2.69 3.28
CA ILE A 66 -12.07 -3.25 4.63
C ILE A 66 -12.30 -4.78 4.56
N GLN A 67 -13.16 -5.25 3.65
CA GLN A 67 -13.41 -6.68 3.48
C GLN A 67 -12.17 -7.44 3.02
N ILE A 68 -11.41 -6.89 2.06
CA ILE A 68 -10.17 -7.50 1.59
C ILE A 68 -9.10 -7.48 2.68
N LYS A 69 -9.00 -6.38 3.46
CA LYS A 69 -8.11 -6.31 4.62
C LYS A 69 -8.34 -7.48 5.57
N ALA A 70 -9.60 -7.75 5.94
CA ALA A 70 -9.93 -8.87 6.82
C ALA A 70 -9.47 -10.23 6.24
N ARG A 71 -9.61 -10.43 4.93
CA ARG A 71 -9.12 -11.66 4.24
C ARG A 71 -7.61 -11.78 4.26
N ILE A 72 -6.88 -10.67 4.09
CA ILE A 72 -5.41 -10.69 4.16
C ILE A 72 -4.95 -10.94 5.59
N VAL A 73 -5.60 -10.35 6.60
CA VAL A 73 -5.33 -10.61 8.02
C VAL A 73 -5.50 -12.09 8.33
N ALA A 74 -6.59 -12.72 7.90
CA ALA A 74 -6.77 -14.17 8.09
C ALA A 74 -5.61 -14.98 7.49
N LYS A 75 -5.17 -14.64 6.27
CA LYS A 75 -4.02 -15.30 5.63
C LYS A 75 -2.68 -15.06 6.36
N LEU A 76 -2.49 -13.88 6.95
CA LEU A 76 -1.30 -13.60 7.77
C LEU A 76 -1.28 -14.50 9.00
N LEU A 77 -2.41 -14.62 9.71
CA LEU A 77 -2.55 -15.47 10.90
C LEU A 77 -2.35 -16.96 10.57
N GLU A 78 -2.92 -17.45 9.46
CA GLU A 78 -2.69 -18.81 8.96
C GLU A 78 -1.20 -19.11 8.70
N LEU A 79 -0.44 -18.08 8.31
CA LEU A 79 1.02 -18.16 8.08
C LEU A 79 1.85 -17.91 9.34
N GLY A 80 1.24 -17.72 10.50
CA GLY A 80 1.92 -17.40 11.75
C GLY A 80 2.59 -16.01 11.74
N ARG A 81 2.11 -15.08 10.88
CA ARG A 81 2.67 -13.72 10.79
C ARG A 81 1.87 -12.75 11.66
N ASP A 82 2.60 -11.82 12.24
CA ASP A 82 2.01 -10.71 12.99
C ASP A 82 1.26 -9.76 12.05
N ALA A 83 -0.06 -9.67 12.22
CA ALA A 83 -0.91 -8.79 11.43
C ALA A 83 -0.77 -7.32 11.82
N ASP A 84 -0.36 -6.99 13.04
CA ASP A 84 -0.16 -5.62 13.51
C ASP A 84 1.13 -5.02 12.94
N ALA A 85 2.10 -5.85 12.60
CA ALA A 85 3.31 -5.45 11.90
C ALA A 85 3.12 -5.29 10.38
N PHE A 86 1.93 -5.60 9.84
CA PHE A 86 1.63 -5.52 8.40
C PHE A 86 0.86 -4.24 8.07
N GLY A 87 1.38 -3.45 7.12
CA GLY A 87 0.78 -2.19 6.74
C GLY A 87 -0.41 -2.36 5.79
N PHE A 88 -1.43 -1.50 5.96
CA PHE A 88 -2.59 -1.42 5.06
C PHE A 88 -2.85 0.02 4.66
N GLU A 89 -2.85 0.31 3.35
CA GLU A 89 -3.09 1.65 2.82
C GLU A 89 -4.34 1.69 1.93
N SER A 90 -5.29 2.57 2.27
CA SER A 90 -6.39 2.94 1.40
C SER A 90 -6.00 4.15 0.55
N ILE A 91 -6.08 4.01 -0.78
CA ILE A 91 -5.83 5.09 -1.72
C ILE A 91 -7.18 5.67 -2.16
N GLN A 92 -7.48 6.87 -1.68
CA GLN A 92 -8.74 7.55 -1.97
C GLN A 92 -8.66 8.38 -3.25
N GLN A 93 -9.76 8.42 -4.01
CA GLN A 93 -9.89 9.28 -5.17
C GLN A 93 -10.38 10.67 -4.74
N TYR A 94 -9.63 11.73 -5.06
CA TYR A 94 -10.04 13.11 -4.78
C TYR A 94 -11.38 13.44 -5.43
N SER A 95 -11.65 12.91 -6.62
CA SER A 95 -12.88 13.12 -7.37
C SER A 95 -14.16 12.63 -6.67
N ARG A 96 -14.07 11.84 -5.60
CA ARG A 96 -15.23 11.40 -4.80
C ARG A 96 -15.85 12.53 -3.99
N GLY A 97 -15.09 13.58 -3.70
CA GLY A 97 -15.57 14.81 -3.07
C GLY A 97 -15.68 14.77 -1.55
N ASP A 98 -15.80 15.96 -0.99
CA ASP A 98 -15.76 16.26 0.45
C ASP A 98 -16.82 15.52 1.26
N ASN A 99 -17.96 15.23 0.66
CA ASN A 99 -19.06 14.55 1.37
C ASN A 99 -18.74 13.08 1.71
N GLN A 100 -17.82 12.46 0.98
CA GLN A 100 -17.46 11.04 1.19
C GLN A 100 -16.20 10.87 2.01
N TRP A 101 -15.21 11.77 1.89
CA TRP A 101 -13.91 11.61 2.55
C TRP A 101 -13.99 11.43 4.07
N PRO A 102 -14.77 12.23 4.85
CA PRO A 102 -14.81 12.06 6.29
C PRO A 102 -15.29 10.67 6.72
N GLY A 103 -16.34 10.17 6.08
CA GLY A 103 -16.88 8.83 6.35
C GLY A 103 -15.89 7.72 6.00
N ASP A 104 -15.26 7.82 4.84
CA ASP A 104 -14.25 6.86 4.38
C ASP A 104 -13.01 6.85 5.29
N ILE A 105 -12.54 8.03 5.73
CA ILE A 105 -11.41 8.16 6.67
C ILE A 105 -11.74 7.52 8.01
N ALA A 106 -12.90 7.86 8.58
CA ALA A 106 -13.35 7.31 9.87
C ALA A 106 -13.50 5.78 9.81
N ALA A 107 -14.12 5.26 8.74
CA ALA A 107 -14.30 3.83 8.55
C ALA A 107 -12.94 3.09 8.43
N TRP A 108 -11.98 3.67 7.70
CA TRP A 108 -10.64 3.09 7.56
C TRP A 108 -9.87 3.05 8.87
N ARG A 109 -9.90 4.15 9.65
CA ARG A 109 -9.30 4.20 10.98
C ARG A 109 -9.93 3.16 11.91
N LYS A 110 -11.25 3.09 11.95
CA LYS A 110 -12.00 2.11 12.76
C LYS A 110 -11.67 0.67 12.39
N ALA A 111 -11.42 0.41 11.10
CA ALA A 111 -10.99 -0.91 10.62
C ALA A 111 -9.51 -1.23 10.90
N GLY A 112 -8.76 -0.34 11.55
CA GLY A 112 -7.34 -0.52 11.84
C GLY A 112 -6.46 -0.41 10.58
N GLY A 113 -6.83 0.45 9.64
CA GLY A 113 -5.97 0.81 8.52
C GLY A 113 -4.81 1.69 8.99
N SER A 114 -3.60 1.39 8.55
CA SER A 114 -2.39 2.07 9.02
C SER A 114 -2.03 3.32 8.22
N HIS A 115 -2.38 3.35 6.94
CA HIS A 115 -2.06 4.43 6.02
C HIS A 115 -3.29 4.80 5.17
N ILE A 116 -3.34 6.07 4.80
CA ILE A 116 -4.33 6.57 3.86
C ILE A 116 -3.67 7.64 2.99
N SER A 117 -3.92 7.59 1.70
CA SER A 117 -3.43 8.58 0.75
C SER A 117 -4.54 9.05 -0.18
N VAL A 118 -4.29 10.14 -0.89
CA VAL A 118 -5.21 10.67 -1.89
C VAL A 118 -4.54 10.74 -3.26
N VAL A 119 -5.26 10.34 -4.28
CA VAL A 119 -4.87 10.52 -5.67
C VAL A 119 -5.74 11.60 -6.32
N THR A 120 -5.09 12.58 -6.89
CA THR A 120 -5.74 13.74 -7.55
C THR A 120 -5.84 13.59 -9.08
N MET A 121 -5.32 12.48 -9.63
CA MET A 121 -5.50 12.15 -11.06
C MET A 121 -6.98 11.92 -11.38
N GLY A 122 -7.42 12.41 -12.53
CA GLY A 122 -8.82 12.30 -12.95
C GLY A 122 -9.79 13.26 -12.24
N ALA A 123 -9.28 14.22 -11.46
CA ALA A 123 -10.07 15.23 -10.77
C ALA A 123 -10.27 16.53 -11.58
N ASN A 124 -9.99 16.50 -12.90
CA ASN A 124 -10.06 17.65 -13.81
C ASN A 124 -9.20 18.85 -13.37
N LEU A 125 -8.07 18.57 -12.74
CA LEU A 125 -7.09 19.56 -12.33
C LEU A 125 -6.02 19.68 -13.43
N ASN A 126 -5.82 20.90 -13.95
CA ASN A 126 -4.99 21.14 -15.13
C ASN A 126 -3.65 21.81 -14.78
N THR A 127 -3.41 22.13 -13.52
CA THR A 127 -2.20 22.82 -13.07
C THR A 127 -1.58 22.14 -11.83
N VAL A 128 -0.28 22.29 -11.67
CA VAL A 128 0.43 21.80 -10.46
C VAL A 128 -0.16 22.44 -9.21
N ASP A 129 -0.42 23.75 -9.22
CA ASP A 129 -1.02 24.46 -8.07
C ASP A 129 -2.41 23.90 -7.74
N GLY A 130 -3.22 23.57 -8.74
CA GLY A 130 -4.52 22.92 -8.55
C GLY A 130 -4.39 21.57 -7.81
N HIS A 131 -3.40 20.76 -8.17
CA HIS A 131 -3.12 19.50 -7.46
C HIS A 131 -2.64 19.75 -6.03
N ILE A 132 -1.78 20.75 -5.81
CA ILE A 132 -1.29 21.11 -4.47
C ILE A 132 -2.45 21.56 -3.58
N GLU A 133 -3.32 22.44 -4.06
CA GLU A 133 -4.49 22.90 -3.30
C GLU A 133 -5.48 21.77 -3.01
N ALA A 134 -5.70 20.86 -3.95
CA ALA A 134 -6.51 19.67 -3.74
C ALA A 134 -5.96 18.78 -2.61
N ILE A 135 -4.66 18.55 -2.57
CA ILE A 135 -4.01 17.78 -1.51
C ILE A 135 -4.12 18.50 -0.16
N LYS A 136 -3.93 19.82 -0.12
CA LYS A 136 -4.10 20.62 1.10
C LYS A 136 -5.52 20.52 1.65
N ARG A 137 -6.53 20.68 0.78
CA ARG A 137 -7.93 20.57 1.16
C ARG A 137 -8.26 19.17 1.72
N TRP A 138 -7.83 18.12 1.05
CA TRP A 138 -8.02 16.77 1.54
C TRP A 138 -7.34 16.54 2.89
N ARG A 139 -6.10 17.02 3.06
CA ARG A 139 -5.37 16.96 4.34
C ARG A 139 -6.14 17.65 5.47
N ASP A 140 -6.74 18.80 5.20
CA ASP A 140 -7.48 19.56 6.22
C ASP A 140 -8.73 18.78 6.66
N VAL A 141 -9.43 18.14 5.73
CA VAL A 141 -10.52 17.21 6.04
C VAL A 141 -10.00 16.00 6.85
N TYR A 142 -8.90 15.39 6.42
CA TYR A 142 -8.28 14.27 7.15
C TYR A 142 -7.95 14.62 8.60
N ASN A 143 -7.44 15.83 8.85
CA ASN A 143 -7.09 16.31 10.20
C ASN A 143 -8.32 16.63 11.03
N SER A 144 -9.46 16.95 10.42
CA SER A 144 -10.72 17.25 11.12
C SER A 144 -11.47 16.00 11.59
N VAL A 145 -11.23 14.86 10.95
CA VAL A 145 -11.84 13.57 11.33
C VAL A 145 -11.11 13.01 12.55
N ARG A 146 -11.83 12.78 13.65
CA ARG A 146 -11.32 12.22 14.90
C ARG A 146 -11.50 10.71 14.97
#